data_dc67914ddb9b34ec5e586446a9fd0420
#
_entry.id   dc67914ddb9b34ec5e586446a9fd0420
#
_cell.length_a   1.000
_cell.length_b   1.000
_cell.length_c   1.000
_cell.angle_alpha   90.00
_cell.angle_beta   90.00
_cell.angle_gamma   90.00
#
_symmetry.space_group_name_H-M   'P 1'
#
loop_
_entity.id
_entity.type
_entity.pdbx_description
1 polymer ?
#
loop_
_entity_poly.entity_id
_entity_poly.type
_entity_poly.pdbx_seq_one_letter_code
_entity_poly.pdbx_strand_id
1 'polypeptide(L)'
;IENQENVSGYEEYFDTLLKMKELAHILRKAKEDRGYLDFDVDEAKIIVNDKGMAIDVVKRERGEGEKLIEDFMIAANECVASHIYYMSLPFIYRVHEYPKEEKLREFLEFVSSLGYNLLGDLKDNHPKTLQRILNELKTKKESKILSTLMLRCMQKAVYKPVNLGHYALASKCYTHFTSPIRRYPDTTVHRLLRTYLFENKLDNNTLS
;
A
#
# COMPACT_ATOMS: atom_id res chain seq x y z
N ILE A 1 -4.28 -22.10 -5.13
CA ILE A 1 -3.02 -21.31 -5.19
C ILE A 1 -2.15 -21.60 -3.96
N GLU A 2 -2.71 -21.56 -2.75
CA GLU A 2 -1.94 -21.76 -1.50
C GLU A 2 -1.37 -23.19 -1.40
N ASN A 3 -2.19 -24.20 -1.62
CA ASN A 3 -1.84 -25.60 -1.51
C ASN A 3 -1.25 -26.19 -2.82
N GLN A 4 -1.16 -25.41 -3.89
CA GLN A 4 -0.76 -25.86 -5.22
C GLN A 4 -1.63 -27.02 -5.76
N GLU A 5 -2.87 -27.11 -5.31
CA GLU A 5 -3.82 -28.10 -5.75
C GLU A 5 -4.65 -27.53 -6.92
N ASN A 6 -4.91 -28.39 -7.90
CA ASN A 6 -5.78 -28.03 -9.01
C ASN A 6 -7.23 -28.09 -8.54
N VAL A 7 -8.00 -27.05 -8.84
CA VAL A 7 -9.42 -26.95 -8.44
C VAL A 7 -10.29 -27.25 -9.65
N SER A 8 -11.21 -28.18 -9.51
CA SER A 8 -12.15 -28.56 -10.57
C SER A 8 -12.88 -27.34 -11.16
N GLY A 9 -12.84 -27.23 -12.50
CA GLY A 9 -13.39 -26.11 -13.25
C GLY A 9 -12.45 -24.92 -13.48
N TYR A 10 -11.20 -25.00 -12.98
CA TYR A 10 -10.18 -23.96 -13.15
C TYR A 10 -8.85 -24.51 -13.69
N GLU A 11 -8.86 -25.71 -14.22
CA GLU A 11 -7.66 -26.43 -14.69
C GLU A 11 -6.87 -25.64 -15.74
N GLU A 12 -7.57 -24.98 -16.65
CA GLU A 12 -6.93 -24.18 -17.73
C GLU A 12 -6.17 -22.95 -17.21
N TYR A 13 -6.52 -22.45 -16.02
CA TYR A 13 -5.89 -21.27 -15.42
C TYR A 13 -4.77 -21.60 -14.44
N PHE A 14 -4.60 -22.86 -14.07
CA PHE A 14 -3.72 -23.27 -12.98
C PHE A 14 -2.27 -22.82 -13.18
N ASP A 15 -1.68 -23.12 -14.35
CA ASP A 15 -0.30 -22.70 -14.67
C ASP A 15 -0.15 -21.17 -14.69
N THR A 16 -1.15 -20.47 -15.19
CA THR A 16 -1.15 -19.01 -15.20
C THR A 16 -1.19 -18.45 -13.78
N LEU A 17 -2.03 -19.01 -12.91
CA LEU A 17 -2.12 -18.61 -11.51
C LEU A 17 -0.84 -18.89 -10.73
N LEU A 18 -0.12 -19.98 -11.03
CA LEU A 18 1.20 -20.26 -10.43
C LEU A 18 2.24 -19.21 -10.85
N LYS A 19 2.30 -18.86 -12.14
CA LYS A 19 3.19 -17.79 -12.63
C LYS A 19 2.83 -16.41 -12.02
N MET A 20 1.54 -16.12 -11.88
CA MET A 20 1.09 -14.91 -11.19
C MET A 20 1.54 -14.90 -9.73
N LYS A 21 1.45 -16.01 -9.00
CA LYS A 21 1.97 -16.15 -7.64
C LYS A 21 3.46 -15.87 -7.57
N GLU A 22 4.25 -16.47 -8.47
CA GLU A 22 5.69 -16.23 -8.54
C GLU A 22 6.01 -14.74 -8.77
N LEU A 23 5.36 -14.11 -9.76
CA LEU A 23 5.54 -12.69 -10.04
C LEU A 23 5.12 -11.82 -8.84
N ALA A 24 4.01 -12.13 -8.16
CA ALA A 24 3.57 -11.42 -6.97
C ALA A 24 4.63 -11.49 -5.85
N HIS A 25 5.27 -12.65 -5.65
CA HIS A 25 6.35 -12.80 -4.68
C HIS A 25 7.58 -11.94 -5.04
N ILE A 26 7.93 -11.85 -6.33
CA ILE A 26 9.02 -10.98 -6.80
C ILE A 26 8.69 -9.51 -6.53
N LEU A 27 7.48 -9.06 -6.87
CA LEU A 27 7.00 -7.70 -6.64
C LEU A 27 6.97 -7.37 -5.14
N ARG A 28 6.48 -8.29 -4.32
CA ARG A 28 6.44 -8.16 -2.86
C ARG A 28 7.84 -8.00 -2.27
N LYS A 29 8.77 -8.88 -2.66
CA LYS A 29 10.15 -8.78 -2.22
C LYS A 29 10.79 -7.47 -2.62
N ALA A 30 10.61 -7.02 -3.86
CA ALA A 30 11.13 -5.74 -4.31
C ALA A 30 10.55 -4.55 -3.52
N LYS A 31 9.28 -4.60 -3.15
CA LYS A 31 8.60 -3.63 -2.30
C LYS A 31 9.17 -3.63 -0.87
N GLU A 32 9.34 -4.81 -0.28
CA GLU A 32 9.93 -5.00 1.05
C GLU A 32 11.39 -4.52 1.10
N ASP A 33 12.18 -4.82 0.07
CA ASP A 33 13.58 -4.38 -0.06
C ASP A 33 13.71 -2.85 -0.16
N ARG A 34 12.67 -2.14 -0.61
CA ARG A 34 12.62 -0.67 -0.61
C ARG A 34 12.27 -0.07 0.76
N GLY A 35 11.67 -0.84 1.67
CA GLY A 35 11.24 -0.37 3.00
C GLY A 35 9.72 -0.23 3.17
N TYR A 36 8.93 -0.99 2.41
CA TYR A 36 7.47 -1.05 2.58
C TYR A 36 7.09 -1.35 4.04
N LEU A 37 6.14 -0.58 4.58
CA LEU A 37 5.65 -0.73 5.94
C LEU A 37 4.35 -1.55 5.94
N ASP A 38 4.45 -2.80 6.35
CA ASP A 38 3.28 -3.66 6.57
C ASP A 38 2.92 -3.66 8.06
N PHE A 39 1.89 -2.92 8.41
CA PHE A 39 1.43 -2.80 9.80
C PHE A 39 0.62 -4.00 10.28
N ASP A 40 0.24 -4.92 9.40
CA ASP A 40 -0.53 -6.13 9.73
C ASP A 40 -1.69 -5.86 10.73
N VAL A 41 -2.49 -4.85 10.40
CA VAL A 41 -3.64 -4.47 11.24
C VAL A 41 -4.78 -5.44 11.00
N ASP A 42 -5.27 -6.05 12.08
CA ASP A 42 -6.44 -6.93 12.02
C ASP A 42 -7.66 -6.15 11.52
N GLU A 43 -8.25 -6.58 10.41
CA GLU A 43 -9.51 -6.05 9.89
C GLU A 43 -10.68 -6.90 10.39
N ALA A 44 -11.75 -6.24 10.84
CA ALA A 44 -13.00 -6.89 11.20
C ALA A 44 -13.86 -7.13 9.94
N LYS A 45 -14.36 -8.37 9.80
CA LYS A 45 -15.38 -8.72 8.81
C LYS A 45 -16.71 -8.93 9.54
N ILE A 46 -17.69 -8.11 9.19
CA ILE A 46 -19.05 -8.22 9.72
C ILE A 46 -19.78 -9.27 8.89
N ILE A 47 -20.29 -10.30 9.55
CA ILE A 47 -21.15 -11.30 8.95
C ILE A 47 -22.61 -10.83 9.09
N VAL A 48 -23.32 -10.81 7.98
CA VAL A 48 -24.73 -10.41 7.95
C VAL A 48 -25.61 -11.58 7.54
N ASN A 49 -26.84 -11.61 8.03
CA ASN A 49 -27.85 -12.57 7.59
C ASN A 49 -28.51 -12.12 6.27
N ASP A 50 -29.45 -12.92 5.74
CA ASP A 50 -30.17 -12.64 4.48
C ASP A 50 -30.98 -11.33 4.52
N LYS A 51 -31.26 -10.79 5.71
CA LYS A 51 -31.94 -9.51 5.93
C LYS A 51 -30.97 -8.33 6.08
N GLY A 52 -29.66 -8.55 5.90
CA GLY A 52 -28.63 -7.52 6.04
C GLY A 52 -28.30 -7.13 7.49
N MET A 53 -28.82 -7.85 8.50
CA MET A 53 -28.51 -7.58 9.91
C MET A 53 -27.20 -8.25 10.29
N ALA A 54 -26.35 -7.54 11.04
CA ALA A 54 -25.12 -8.09 11.57
C ALA A 54 -25.42 -9.21 12.58
N ILE A 55 -24.81 -10.38 12.39
CA ILE A 55 -24.97 -11.56 13.25
C ILE A 55 -23.67 -11.97 13.92
N ASP A 56 -22.51 -11.58 13.35
CA ASP A 56 -21.19 -11.90 13.91
C ASP A 56 -20.14 -10.93 13.41
N VAL A 57 -19.01 -10.87 14.13
CA VAL A 57 -17.81 -10.11 13.74
C VAL A 57 -16.61 -11.05 13.86
N VAL A 58 -16.01 -11.35 12.70
CA VAL A 58 -14.85 -12.22 12.63
C VAL A 58 -13.61 -11.46 12.14
N LYS A 59 -12.42 -11.96 12.46
CA LYS A 59 -11.19 -11.45 11.86
C LYS A 59 -11.16 -11.79 10.38
N ARG A 60 -10.90 -10.78 9.53
CA ARG A 60 -10.66 -11.00 8.10
C ARG A 60 -9.25 -11.59 7.93
N GLU A 61 -9.18 -12.77 7.37
CA GLU A 61 -7.90 -13.34 6.96
C GLU A 61 -7.50 -12.80 5.58
N ARG A 62 -6.24 -12.45 5.43
CA ARG A 62 -5.62 -12.06 4.15
C ARG A 62 -4.80 -13.23 3.63
N GLY A 63 -5.41 -14.01 2.73
CA GLY A 63 -4.75 -15.13 2.07
C GLY A 63 -3.78 -14.70 0.96
N GLU A 64 -3.12 -15.67 0.34
CA GLU A 64 -2.18 -15.40 -0.76
C GLU A 64 -2.87 -14.82 -2.00
N GLY A 65 -4.16 -15.12 -2.22
CA GLY A 65 -4.93 -14.55 -3.33
C GLY A 65 -5.13 -13.05 -3.18
N GLU A 66 -5.51 -12.56 -2.00
CA GLU A 66 -5.66 -11.13 -1.72
C GLU A 66 -4.33 -10.40 -1.84
N LYS A 67 -3.25 -10.98 -1.30
CA LYS A 67 -1.91 -10.41 -1.37
C LYS A 67 -1.39 -10.35 -2.81
N LEU A 68 -1.67 -11.37 -3.62
CA LEU A 68 -1.32 -11.40 -5.04
C LEU A 68 -1.96 -10.23 -5.78
N ILE A 69 -3.29 -10.05 -5.62
CA ILE A 69 -4.01 -8.95 -6.26
C ILE A 69 -3.49 -7.60 -5.75
N GLU A 70 -3.25 -7.46 -4.45
CA GLU A 70 -2.68 -6.23 -3.87
C GLU A 70 -1.33 -5.87 -4.50
N ASP A 71 -0.41 -6.82 -4.63
CA ASP A 71 0.91 -6.59 -5.20
C ASP A 71 0.82 -6.14 -6.67
N PHE A 72 -0.06 -6.73 -7.46
CA PHE A 72 -0.31 -6.30 -8.84
C PHE A 72 -0.97 -4.91 -8.90
N MET A 73 -1.93 -4.62 -8.02
CA MET A 73 -2.57 -3.31 -7.96
C MET A 73 -1.55 -2.21 -7.61
N ILE A 74 -0.66 -2.48 -6.65
CA ILE A 74 0.40 -1.53 -6.26
C ILE A 74 1.35 -1.30 -7.44
N ALA A 75 1.81 -2.36 -8.10
CA ALA A 75 2.70 -2.26 -9.26
C ALA A 75 2.06 -1.47 -10.40
N ALA A 76 0.79 -1.71 -10.73
CA ALA A 76 0.06 -0.96 -11.74
C ALA A 76 -0.08 0.52 -11.37
N ASN A 77 -0.42 0.83 -10.12
CA ASN A 77 -0.53 2.19 -9.62
C ASN A 77 0.81 2.94 -9.68
N GLU A 78 1.91 2.30 -9.32
CA GLU A 78 3.27 2.85 -9.42
C GLU A 78 3.68 3.09 -10.88
N CYS A 79 3.41 2.12 -11.75
CA CYS A 79 3.73 2.21 -13.18
C CYS A 79 3.04 3.39 -13.84
N VAL A 80 1.72 3.53 -13.64
CA VAL A 80 0.92 4.63 -14.20
C VAL A 80 1.39 5.97 -13.65
N ALA A 81 1.61 6.09 -12.34
CA ALA A 81 2.10 7.33 -11.73
C ALA A 81 3.46 7.74 -12.27
N SER A 82 4.41 6.79 -12.37
CA SER A 82 5.75 7.05 -12.87
C SER A 82 5.75 7.44 -14.34
N HIS A 83 4.94 6.78 -15.16
CA HIS A 83 4.84 7.06 -16.58
C HIS A 83 4.48 8.53 -16.83
N ILE A 84 3.39 9.02 -16.21
CA ILE A 84 2.95 10.41 -16.40
C ILE A 84 3.90 11.41 -15.71
N TYR A 85 4.49 11.03 -14.58
CA TYR A 85 5.49 11.86 -13.90
C TYR A 85 6.69 12.20 -14.81
N TYR A 86 7.24 11.17 -15.48
CA TYR A 86 8.37 11.38 -16.39
C TYR A 86 8.00 12.07 -17.70
N MET A 87 6.71 12.08 -18.06
CA MET A 87 6.20 12.93 -19.16
C MET A 87 6.01 14.38 -18.74
N SER A 88 6.16 14.71 -17.45
CA SER A 88 5.96 16.06 -16.89
C SER A 88 4.57 16.64 -17.17
N LEU A 89 3.56 15.78 -17.17
CA LEU A 89 2.17 16.19 -17.42
C LEU A 89 1.42 16.38 -16.08
N PRO A 90 0.44 17.31 -16.03
CA PRO A 90 -0.43 17.48 -14.88
C PRO A 90 -1.12 16.18 -14.49
N PHE A 91 -1.06 15.81 -13.20
CA PHE A 91 -1.58 14.54 -12.76
C PHE A 91 -2.06 14.58 -11.30
N ILE A 92 -2.71 13.50 -10.86
CA ILE A 92 -3.15 13.33 -9.48
C ILE A 92 -2.33 12.20 -8.84
N TYR A 93 -1.59 12.55 -7.80
CA TYR A 93 -0.79 11.59 -7.04
C TYR A 93 -1.45 11.27 -5.70
N ARG A 94 -1.31 10.03 -5.24
CA ARG A 94 -1.63 9.64 -3.86
C ARG A 94 -0.36 9.77 -3.04
N VAL A 95 -0.29 10.82 -2.26
CA VAL A 95 0.90 11.21 -1.51
C VAL A 95 0.77 10.79 -0.06
N HIS A 96 1.83 10.22 0.49
CA HIS A 96 1.97 9.95 1.91
C HIS A 96 3.30 10.50 2.40
N GLU A 97 3.24 11.61 3.10
CA GLU A 97 4.42 12.31 3.57
C GLU A 97 5.07 11.59 4.77
N TYR A 98 6.28 12.00 5.11
CA TYR A 98 7.01 11.48 6.26
C TYR A 98 6.22 11.69 7.56
N PRO A 99 6.34 10.78 8.55
CA PRO A 99 5.78 11.00 9.87
C PRO A 99 6.37 12.27 10.49
N LYS A 100 5.60 12.97 11.32
CA LYS A 100 6.10 14.13 12.06
C LYS A 100 7.17 13.66 13.05
N GLU A 101 8.33 14.27 13.02
CA GLU A 101 9.49 13.91 13.84
C GLU A 101 9.15 13.87 15.34
N GLU A 102 8.39 14.86 15.82
CA GLU A 102 7.94 14.95 17.20
C GLU A 102 7.13 13.72 17.63
N LYS A 103 6.12 13.32 16.84
CA LYS A 103 5.32 12.11 17.13
C LYS A 103 6.11 10.82 17.09
N LEU A 104 7.05 10.75 16.16
CA LEU A 104 7.92 9.58 16.06
C LEU A 104 8.85 9.48 17.28
N ARG A 105 9.40 10.62 17.74
CA ARG A 105 10.23 10.68 18.94
C ARG A 105 9.45 10.26 20.19
N GLU A 106 8.23 10.81 20.39
CA GLU A 106 7.35 10.43 21.50
C GLU A 106 7.07 8.92 21.52
N PHE A 107 6.81 8.35 20.34
CA PHE A 107 6.59 6.91 20.19
C PHE A 107 7.82 6.10 20.63
N LEU A 108 9.00 6.52 20.22
CA LEU A 108 10.25 5.80 20.54
C LEU A 108 10.64 5.95 22.01
N GLU A 109 10.40 7.11 22.62
CA GLU A 109 10.58 7.31 24.06
C GLU A 109 9.64 6.37 24.83
N PHE A 110 8.37 6.26 24.39
CA PHE A 110 7.43 5.30 24.96
C PHE A 110 7.91 3.86 24.84
N VAL A 111 8.35 3.44 23.66
CA VAL A 111 8.87 2.07 23.43
C VAL A 111 10.11 1.80 24.29
N SER A 112 11.00 2.79 24.44
CA SER A 112 12.15 2.69 25.32
C SER A 112 11.76 2.54 26.79
N SER A 113 10.71 3.22 27.24
CA SER A 113 10.19 3.09 28.62
C SER A 113 9.65 1.69 28.94
N LEU A 114 9.25 0.93 27.92
CA LEU A 114 8.89 -0.48 28.03
C LEU A 114 10.10 -1.43 28.06
N GLY A 115 11.31 -0.91 28.04
CA GLY A 115 12.56 -1.67 28.06
C GLY A 115 12.99 -2.19 26.68
N TYR A 116 12.38 -1.75 25.59
CA TYR A 116 12.79 -2.09 24.25
C TYR A 116 13.78 -1.06 23.70
N ASN A 117 15.03 -1.48 23.55
CA ASN A 117 16.06 -0.62 23.02
C ASN A 117 16.10 -0.74 21.48
N LEU A 118 15.43 0.17 20.79
CA LEU A 118 15.39 0.21 19.35
C LEU A 118 16.63 0.95 18.84
N LEU A 119 17.65 0.20 18.43
CA LEU A 119 18.86 0.72 17.83
C LEU A 119 18.55 1.27 16.42
N GLY A 120 18.55 2.57 16.30
CA GLY A 120 18.42 3.26 15.00
C GLY A 120 18.68 4.75 15.13
N ASP A 121 19.50 5.28 14.25
CA ASP A 121 19.64 6.73 14.11
C ASP A 121 18.39 7.27 13.39
N LEU A 122 17.50 7.91 14.15
CA LEU A 122 16.28 8.53 13.64
C LEU A 122 16.54 9.77 12.78
N LYS A 123 17.78 10.21 12.66
CA LYS A 123 18.14 11.30 11.76
C LYS A 123 17.91 10.94 10.29
N ASP A 124 17.89 9.63 10.00
CA ASP A 124 17.51 9.12 8.67
C ASP A 124 16.02 8.74 8.65
N ASN A 125 15.18 9.66 8.15
CA ASN A 125 13.76 9.45 7.94
C ASN A 125 13.45 8.41 6.84
N HIS A 126 14.36 7.48 6.56
CA HIS A 126 14.19 6.49 5.52
C HIS A 126 13.18 5.42 5.94
N PRO A 127 12.24 5.00 5.06
CA PRO A 127 11.23 3.99 5.38
C PRO A 127 11.81 2.67 5.93
N LYS A 128 12.99 2.26 5.49
CA LYS A 128 13.69 1.06 6.00
C LYS A 128 13.97 1.10 7.50
N THR A 129 14.23 2.27 8.05
CA THR A 129 14.48 2.42 9.49
C THR A 129 13.23 2.07 10.28
N LEU A 130 12.08 2.62 9.86
CA LEU A 130 10.79 2.26 10.49
C LEU A 130 10.36 0.83 10.19
N GLN A 131 10.64 0.30 9.00
CA GLN A 131 10.38 -1.11 8.66
C GLN A 131 11.14 -2.04 9.62
N ARG A 132 12.43 -1.79 9.89
CA ARG A 132 13.21 -2.57 10.83
C ARG A 132 12.62 -2.52 12.24
N ILE A 133 12.29 -1.32 12.72
CA ILE A 133 11.65 -1.13 14.02
C ILE A 133 10.33 -1.90 14.09
N LEU A 134 9.48 -1.76 13.08
CA LEU A 134 8.20 -2.50 13.00
C LEU A 134 8.41 -4.02 13.06
N ASN A 135 9.40 -4.55 12.33
CA ASN A 135 9.70 -5.97 12.33
C ASN A 135 10.22 -6.45 13.69
N GLU A 136 11.05 -5.67 14.37
CA GLU A 136 11.49 -5.98 15.75
C GLU A 136 10.30 -5.99 16.72
N LEU A 137 9.38 -5.04 16.59
CA LEU A 137 8.19 -4.94 17.42
C LEU A 137 7.21 -6.10 17.19
N LYS A 138 7.12 -6.65 15.97
CA LYS A 138 6.25 -7.80 15.65
C LYS A 138 6.54 -9.04 16.50
N THR A 139 7.75 -9.19 17.01
CA THR A 139 8.15 -10.32 17.85
C THR A 139 7.80 -10.14 19.34
N LYS A 140 7.30 -8.99 19.75
CA LYS A 140 7.04 -8.64 21.16
C LYS A 140 5.60 -8.96 21.55
N LYS A 141 5.36 -9.14 22.86
CA LYS A 141 4.02 -9.41 23.40
C LYS A 141 3.02 -8.30 23.08
N GLU A 142 3.49 -7.07 23.12
CA GLU A 142 2.72 -5.83 22.88
C GLU A 142 2.67 -5.45 21.39
N SER A 143 3.06 -6.33 20.48
CA SER A 143 3.24 -6.04 19.05
C SER A 143 2.04 -5.35 18.41
N LYS A 144 0.81 -5.77 18.71
CA LYS A 144 -0.42 -5.17 18.18
C LYS A 144 -0.63 -3.72 18.62
N ILE A 145 -0.38 -3.45 19.90
CA ILE A 145 -0.49 -2.10 20.47
C ILE A 145 0.60 -1.20 19.87
N LEU A 146 1.83 -1.68 19.83
CA LEU A 146 2.97 -0.92 19.33
C LEU A 146 2.85 -0.63 17.82
N SER A 147 2.40 -1.59 17.02
CA SER A 147 2.11 -1.39 15.60
C SER A 147 1.00 -0.36 15.39
N THR A 148 -0.05 -0.39 16.21
CA THR A 148 -1.15 0.59 16.16
C THR A 148 -0.67 1.98 16.55
N LEU A 149 0.16 2.11 17.58
CA LEU A 149 0.73 3.39 18.00
C LEU A 149 1.67 3.96 16.93
N MET A 150 2.53 3.13 16.32
CA MET A 150 3.37 3.54 15.21
C MET A 150 2.52 4.01 14.02
N LEU A 151 1.45 3.30 13.67
CA LEU A 151 0.54 3.72 12.61
C LEU A 151 -0.09 5.10 12.89
N ARG A 152 -0.40 5.42 14.16
CA ARG A 152 -0.92 6.73 14.56
C ARG A 152 0.11 7.86 14.44
N CYS A 153 1.40 7.56 14.43
CA CYS A 153 2.45 8.54 14.15
C CYS A 153 2.52 8.90 12.67
N MET A 154 2.03 8.03 11.78
CA MET A 154 2.02 8.28 10.35
C MET A 154 1.08 9.42 9.98
N GLN A 155 1.43 10.16 8.95
CA GLN A 155 0.53 11.11 8.33
C GLN A 155 -0.57 10.39 7.55
N LYS A 156 -1.67 11.06 7.29
CA LYS A 156 -2.71 10.51 6.41
C LYS A 156 -2.28 10.70 4.95
N ALA A 157 -2.40 9.67 4.14
CA ALA A 157 -2.23 9.81 2.71
C ALA A 157 -3.33 10.72 2.13
N VAL A 158 -2.97 11.59 1.20
CA VAL A 158 -3.86 12.57 0.55
C VAL A 158 -3.66 12.58 -0.96
N TYR A 159 -4.57 13.18 -1.71
CA TYR A 159 -4.38 13.43 -3.13
C TYR A 159 -3.80 14.82 -3.33
N LYS A 160 -2.74 14.92 -4.15
CA LYS A 160 -2.09 16.18 -4.52
C LYS A 160 -1.73 16.20 -6.02
N PRO A 161 -1.70 17.38 -6.65
CA PRO A 161 -1.21 17.52 -8.03
C PRO A 161 0.32 17.41 -8.11
N VAL A 162 1.02 17.57 -6.98
CA VAL A 162 2.48 17.47 -6.89
C VAL A 162 2.86 16.12 -6.30
N ASN A 163 3.80 15.43 -6.96
CA ASN A 163 4.33 14.17 -6.46
C ASN A 163 5.30 14.42 -5.30
N LEU A 164 5.00 13.90 -4.11
CA LEU A 164 5.87 13.90 -2.93
C LEU A 164 6.23 12.46 -2.49
N GLY A 165 5.90 11.47 -3.33
CA GLY A 165 6.08 10.06 -3.01
C GLY A 165 5.04 9.50 -2.03
N HIS A 166 5.20 8.23 -1.71
CA HIS A 166 4.33 7.53 -0.76
C HIS A 166 5.16 6.78 0.27
N TYR A 167 5.36 7.38 1.44
CA TYR A 167 6.28 6.90 2.48
C TYR A 167 6.03 5.45 2.89
N ALA A 168 4.79 5.10 3.30
CA ALA A 168 4.49 3.75 3.77
C ALA A 168 4.66 2.65 2.70
N LEU A 169 4.52 2.99 1.41
CA LEU A 169 4.79 2.08 0.29
C LEU A 169 6.26 2.10 -0.15
N ALA A 170 7.08 2.98 0.43
CA ALA A 170 8.44 3.26 -0.04
C ALA A 170 8.48 3.51 -1.57
N SER A 171 7.46 4.20 -2.09
CA SER A 171 7.27 4.47 -3.51
C SER A 171 7.61 5.91 -3.86
N LYS A 172 8.41 6.12 -4.92
CA LYS A 172 8.78 7.45 -5.40
C LYS A 172 7.63 8.15 -6.11
N CYS A 173 6.77 7.40 -6.79
CA CYS A 173 5.60 7.88 -7.50
C CYS A 173 4.44 6.94 -7.27
N TYR A 174 3.32 7.44 -6.80
CA TYR A 174 2.14 6.62 -6.57
C TYR A 174 0.85 7.37 -6.89
N THR A 175 -0.08 6.68 -7.49
CA THR A 175 -1.45 7.15 -7.69
C THR A 175 -2.43 6.01 -7.43
N HIS A 176 -3.71 6.31 -7.43
CA HIS A 176 -4.74 5.31 -7.48
C HIS A 176 -5.29 5.21 -8.91
N PHE A 177 -5.22 4.02 -9.50
CA PHE A 177 -5.65 3.74 -10.87
C PHE A 177 -6.57 2.52 -10.95
N THR A 178 -6.36 1.52 -10.10
CA THR A 178 -6.91 0.16 -10.25
C THR A 178 -8.35 -0.02 -9.78
N SER A 179 -9.02 1.00 -9.23
CA SER A 179 -10.38 0.88 -8.69
C SER A 179 -11.34 2.01 -9.12
N PRO A 180 -11.53 2.26 -10.44
CA PRO A 180 -12.34 3.38 -10.92
C PRO A 180 -13.84 3.27 -10.61
N ILE A 181 -14.36 2.06 -10.34
CA ILE A 181 -15.77 1.84 -10.00
C ILE A 181 -16.13 2.49 -8.65
N ARG A 182 -15.21 2.49 -7.69
CA ARG A 182 -15.46 2.92 -6.32
C ARG A 182 -14.67 4.15 -5.87
N ARG A 183 -13.71 4.63 -6.67
CA ARG A 183 -12.89 5.79 -6.34
C ARG A 183 -12.86 6.80 -7.49
N TYR A 184 -13.38 7.99 -7.23
CA TYR A 184 -13.39 9.07 -8.23
C TYR A 184 -11.99 9.49 -8.72
N PRO A 185 -10.94 9.58 -7.88
CA PRO A 185 -9.59 9.88 -8.37
C PRO A 185 -9.08 8.87 -9.40
N ASP A 186 -9.38 7.56 -9.23
CA ASP A 186 -9.02 6.54 -10.24
C ASP A 186 -9.72 6.82 -11.58
N THR A 187 -11.01 7.17 -11.55
CA THR A 187 -11.75 7.55 -12.77
C THR A 187 -11.13 8.78 -13.43
N THR A 188 -10.69 9.75 -12.64
CA THR A 188 -10.01 10.95 -13.16
C THR A 188 -8.67 10.57 -13.79
N VAL A 189 -7.89 9.70 -13.15
CA VAL A 189 -6.63 9.17 -13.71
C VAL A 189 -6.87 8.48 -15.05
N HIS A 190 -7.90 7.63 -15.17
CA HIS A 190 -8.28 7.01 -16.45
C HIS A 190 -8.61 8.06 -17.54
N ARG A 191 -9.33 9.13 -17.19
CA ARG A 191 -9.65 10.21 -18.13
C ARG A 191 -8.39 10.93 -18.58
N LEU A 192 -7.47 11.27 -17.67
CA LEU A 192 -6.20 11.91 -17.99
C LEU A 192 -5.34 11.03 -18.91
N LEU A 193 -5.22 9.74 -18.60
CA LEU A 193 -4.49 8.80 -19.45
C LEU A 193 -5.08 8.74 -20.86
N ARG A 194 -6.42 8.67 -20.97
CA ARG A 194 -7.10 8.69 -22.27
C ARG A 194 -6.78 9.97 -23.04
N THR A 195 -6.90 11.13 -22.38
CA THR A 195 -6.63 12.44 -22.97
C THR A 195 -5.18 12.55 -23.46
N TYR A 196 -4.22 12.13 -22.63
CA TYR A 196 -2.80 12.30 -22.93
C TYR A 196 -2.28 11.26 -23.93
N LEU A 197 -2.59 9.98 -23.71
CA LEU A 197 -1.94 8.87 -24.43
C LEU A 197 -2.73 8.38 -25.64
N PHE A 198 -4.06 8.46 -25.61
CA PHE A 198 -4.90 7.93 -26.70
C PHE A 198 -5.44 9.04 -27.61
N GLU A 199 -5.82 10.20 -27.04
CA GLU A 199 -6.33 11.33 -27.82
C GLU A 199 -5.23 12.31 -28.19
N ASN A 200 -4.03 12.16 -27.60
CA ASN A 200 -2.85 13.02 -27.80
C ASN A 200 -3.14 14.53 -27.66
N LYS A 201 -4.01 14.87 -26.71
CA LYS A 201 -4.40 16.26 -26.42
C LYS A 201 -3.45 16.84 -25.38
N LEU A 202 -2.40 17.52 -25.87
CA LEU A 202 -1.35 18.12 -25.04
C LEU A 202 -1.25 19.63 -25.25
N ASP A 203 -2.36 20.27 -25.68
CA ASP A 203 -2.43 21.71 -25.85
C ASP A 203 -2.57 22.46 -24.51
N ASN A 204 -2.24 23.77 -24.52
CA ASN A 204 -2.27 24.58 -23.29
C ASN A 204 -3.66 24.66 -22.64
N ASN A 205 -4.75 24.48 -23.41
CA ASN A 205 -6.11 24.50 -22.87
C ASN A 205 -6.46 23.19 -22.12
N THR A 206 -5.83 22.09 -22.52
CA THR A 206 -6.00 20.79 -21.88
C THR A 206 -5.13 20.66 -20.61
N LEU A 207 -3.99 21.36 -20.58
CA LEU A 207 -3.01 21.30 -19.49
C LEU A 207 -3.20 22.36 -18.40
N SER A 208 -4.08 23.33 -18.62
CA SER A 208 -4.46 24.37 -17.65
C SER A 208 -5.64 23.93 -16.78
#